data_90792ab5bb76bde93e47b8156b6810e3
#
_entry.id   90792ab5bb76bde93e47b8156b6810e3
#
_cell.length_a   1.000
_cell.length_b   1.000
_cell.length_c   1.000
_cell.angle_alpha   90.00
_cell.angle_beta   90.00
_cell.angle_gamma   90.00
#
_symmetry.space_group_name_H-M   'P 1'
#
loop_
_entity.id
_entity.type
_entity.pdbx_description
1 polymer ?
#
loop_
_entity_poly.entity_id
_entity_poly.type
_entity_poly.pdbx_seq_one_letter_code
_entity_poly.pdbx_strand_id
1 'polypeptide(L)'
;MFQYLRIWCNKHLTQRQFILILSLFVGIGAAIAAHALKWLIHEIEGLLTHSFDITQSNWLYLIYPVVGIFLTALFIKYIVRDDIGHGVTKILYALSRKQGRIRKHNCYTSVVASAITIGFGGSVGAESPIVLTGSAIGSSLGKAFRLDHKTLMLLIGCGASGAVAGIFKAPIAGLVFTLEVLMIDLTMASLLPLLTSCITATCLTYFLSGDMQELFPFKLNTPFTVQDVPTVILLGIFCGLISLYFT
;
A
#
# COMPACT_ATOMS: atom_id res chain seq x y z
N MET A 1 -9.19 23.12 -14.76
CA MET A 1 -10.18 22.03 -14.63
C MET A 1 -10.47 21.69 -13.17
N PHE A 2 -9.50 21.30 -12.34
CA PHE A 2 -9.72 20.95 -10.92
C PHE A 2 -10.31 22.08 -10.06
N GLN A 3 -10.02 23.35 -10.34
CA GLN A 3 -10.59 24.48 -9.60
C GLN A 3 -12.08 24.66 -9.87
N TYR A 4 -12.53 24.46 -11.11
CA TYR A 4 -13.97 24.52 -11.45
C TYR A 4 -14.73 23.37 -10.79
N LEU A 5 -14.18 22.16 -10.78
CA LEU A 5 -14.75 21.02 -10.06
C LEU A 5 -14.86 21.30 -8.56
N ARG A 6 -13.84 21.89 -7.94
CA ARG A 6 -13.89 22.27 -6.52
C ARG A 6 -15.00 23.29 -6.22
N ILE A 7 -15.13 24.33 -7.05
CA ILE A 7 -16.16 25.36 -6.87
C ILE A 7 -17.57 24.74 -7.03
N TRP A 8 -17.74 23.89 -8.02
CA TRP A 8 -18.98 23.16 -8.24
C TRP A 8 -19.31 22.20 -7.09
N CYS A 9 -18.34 21.44 -6.62
CA CYS A 9 -18.50 20.53 -5.47
C CYS A 9 -18.82 21.28 -4.17
N ASN A 10 -18.13 22.39 -3.88
CA ASN A 10 -18.42 23.21 -2.70
C ASN A 10 -19.83 23.83 -2.72
N LYS A 11 -20.45 23.98 -3.90
CA LYS A 11 -21.80 24.54 -4.04
C LYS A 11 -22.89 23.48 -3.80
N HIS A 12 -22.61 22.18 -4.05
CA HIS A 12 -23.63 21.12 -4.06
C HIS A 12 -23.37 20.01 -3.02
N LEU A 13 -22.17 19.93 -2.44
CA LEU A 13 -21.79 18.87 -1.53
C LEU A 13 -21.38 19.42 -0.16
N THR A 14 -21.77 18.73 0.90
CA THR A 14 -21.22 19.01 2.23
C THR A 14 -19.74 18.62 2.27
N GLN A 15 -18.95 19.28 3.10
CA GLN A 15 -17.50 18.98 3.22
C GLN A 15 -17.23 17.50 3.52
N ARG A 16 -18.09 16.85 4.31
CA ARG A 16 -17.98 15.41 4.62
C ARG A 16 -18.18 14.53 3.37
N GLN A 17 -19.20 14.81 2.58
CA GLN A 17 -19.46 14.07 1.32
C GLN A 17 -18.33 14.24 0.32
N PHE A 18 -17.78 15.44 0.23
CA PHE A 18 -16.64 15.71 -0.65
C PHE A 18 -15.40 14.90 -0.27
N ILE A 19 -15.07 14.80 1.03
CA ILE A 19 -13.96 13.98 1.53
C ILE A 19 -14.20 12.49 1.25
N LEU A 20 -15.43 11.99 1.42
CA LEU A 20 -15.79 10.59 1.11
C LEU A 20 -15.61 10.26 -0.38
N ILE A 21 -16.03 11.14 -1.26
CA ILE A 21 -15.83 10.96 -2.71
C ILE A 21 -14.33 10.95 -3.05
N LEU A 22 -13.56 11.86 -2.46
CA LEU A 22 -12.11 11.89 -2.65
C LEU A 22 -11.43 10.62 -2.12
N SER A 23 -11.85 10.11 -0.96
CA SER A 23 -11.30 8.87 -0.40
C SER A 23 -11.59 7.65 -1.28
N LEU A 24 -12.76 7.62 -1.93
CA LEU A 24 -13.09 6.59 -2.92
C LEU A 24 -12.12 6.64 -4.11
N PHE A 25 -11.86 7.81 -4.68
CA PHE A 25 -10.89 7.96 -5.79
C PHE A 25 -9.47 7.60 -5.37
N VAL A 26 -9.07 7.95 -4.14
CA VAL A 26 -7.77 7.54 -3.58
C VAL A 26 -7.71 6.02 -3.44
N GLY A 27 -8.78 5.37 -2.95
CA GLY A 27 -8.88 3.91 -2.86
C GLY A 27 -8.76 3.22 -4.23
N ILE A 28 -9.40 3.76 -5.25
CA ILE A 28 -9.26 3.28 -6.64
C ILE A 28 -7.81 3.39 -7.11
N GLY A 29 -7.18 4.54 -6.91
CA GLY A 29 -5.77 4.74 -7.29
C GLY A 29 -4.82 3.81 -6.53
N ALA A 30 -5.05 3.59 -5.24
CA ALA A 30 -4.29 2.68 -4.41
C ALA A 30 -4.44 1.21 -4.85
N ALA A 31 -5.66 0.79 -5.22
CA ALA A 31 -5.92 -0.54 -5.76
C ALA A 31 -5.19 -0.79 -7.09
N ILE A 32 -5.23 0.18 -8.00
CA ILE A 32 -4.51 0.09 -9.29
C ILE A 32 -3.01 -0.03 -9.03
N ALA A 33 -2.45 0.75 -8.11
CA ALA A 33 -1.04 0.67 -7.76
C ALA A 33 -0.67 -0.68 -7.13
N ALA A 34 -1.52 -1.22 -6.24
CA ALA A 34 -1.32 -2.52 -5.62
C ALA A 34 -1.37 -3.67 -6.65
N HIS A 35 -2.34 -3.60 -7.58
CA HIS A 35 -2.44 -4.56 -8.67
C HIS A 35 -1.25 -4.47 -9.62
N ALA A 36 -0.84 -3.24 -10.00
CA ALA A 36 0.32 -3.01 -10.86
C ALA A 36 1.62 -3.56 -10.24
N LEU A 37 1.82 -3.40 -8.93
CA LEU A 37 2.97 -3.95 -8.23
C LEU A 37 3.00 -5.48 -8.34
N LYS A 38 1.88 -6.15 -8.03
CA LYS A 38 1.79 -7.61 -8.12
C LYS A 38 1.98 -8.12 -9.55
N TRP A 39 1.36 -7.46 -10.50
CA TRP A 39 1.49 -7.81 -11.91
C TRP A 39 2.94 -7.68 -12.40
N LEU A 40 3.62 -6.57 -12.08
CA LEU A 40 5.03 -6.36 -12.43
C LEU A 40 5.94 -7.42 -11.80
N ILE A 41 5.73 -7.78 -10.53
CA ILE A 41 6.50 -8.82 -9.87
C ILE A 41 6.33 -10.14 -10.61
N HIS A 42 5.09 -10.53 -10.90
CA HIS A 42 4.77 -11.79 -11.59
C HIS A 42 5.35 -11.86 -13.01
N GLU A 43 5.30 -10.76 -13.77
CA GLU A 43 5.91 -10.69 -15.11
C GLU A 43 7.44 -10.84 -15.04
N ILE A 44 8.09 -10.18 -14.07
CA ILE A 44 9.55 -10.28 -13.92
C ILE A 44 9.93 -11.71 -13.50
N GLU A 45 9.23 -12.29 -12.52
CA GLU A 45 9.43 -13.68 -12.10
C GLU A 45 9.20 -14.65 -13.28
N GLY A 46 8.13 -14.47 -14.03
CA GLY A 46 7.81 -15.26 -15.21
C GLY A 46 8.90 -15.21 -16.29
N LEU A 47 9.43 -14.02 -16.56
CA LEU A 47 10.53 -13.84 -17.52
C LEU A 47 11.82 -14.54 -17.05
N LEU A 48 12.12 -14.53 -15.75
CA LEU A 48 13.32 -15.13 -15.20
C LEU A 48 13.21 -16.66 -15.06
N THR A 49 12.00 -17.18 -14.83
CA THR A 49 11.77 -18.62 -14.60
C THR A 49 11.34 -19.38 -15.85
N HIS A 50 10.94 -18.69 -16.92
CA HIS A 50 10.43 -19.32 -18.15
C HIS A 50 11.40 -20.30 -18.81
N SER A 51 12.71 -20.15 -18.63
CA SER A 51 13.75 -20.96 -19.27
C SER A 51 14.34 -22.07 -18.41
N PHE A 52 13.83 -22.26 -17.18
CA PHE A 52 14.45 -23.19 -16.22
C PHE A 52 13.42 -24.05 -15.48
N ASP A 53 13.72 -25.33 -15.30
CA ASP A 53 13.00 -26.23 -14.41
C ASP A 53 13.20 -25.80 -12.95
N ILE A 54 12.13 -25.40 -12.29
CA ILE A 54 12.10 -24.92 -10.90
C ILE A 54 12.57 -25.99 -9.90
N THR A 55 12.59 -27.26 -10.33
CA THR A 55 12.91 -28.41 -9.47
C THR A 55 14.42 -28.69 -9.33
N GLN A 56 15.25 -28.07 -10.15
CA GLN A 56 16.72 -28.28 -10.08
C GLN A 56 17.37 -27.11 -9.33
N SER A 57 18.33 -27.45 -8.43
CA SER A 57 19.14 -26.47 -7.69
C SER A 57 20.05 -25.70 -8.65
N ASN A 58 19.59 -24.53 -9.08
CA ASN A 58 20.33 -23.66 -9.97
C ASN A 58 21.06 -22.54 -9.25
N TRP A 59 22.35 -22.44 -9.43
CA TRP A 59 23.18 -21.33 -8.93
C TRP A 59 22.70 -19.95 -9.38
N LEU A 60 21.91 -19.88 -10.44
CA LEU A 60 21.32 -18.64 -10.96
C LEU A 60 20.39 -17.96 -9.95
N TYR A 61 19.68 -18.73 -9.11
CA TYR A 61 18.85 -18.18 -8.03
C TYR A 61 19.66 -17.40 -6.99
N LEU A 62 20.95 -17.67 -6.84
CA LEU A 62 21.83 -16.91 -5.96
C LEU A 62 22.26 -15.58 -6.59
N ILE A 63 22.38 -15.53 -7.92
CA ILE A 63 22.84 -14.35 -8.68
C ILE A 63 21.69 -13.37 -8.94
N TYR A 64 20.47 -13.84 -9.19
CA TYR A 64 19.32 -12.98 -9.53
C TYR A 64 19.06 -11.88 -8.51
N PRO A 65 19.00 -12.10 -7.19
CA PRO A 65 18.80 -11.03 -6.22
C PRO A 65 19.90 -9.96 -6.27
N VAL A 66 21.15 -10.35 -6.51
CA VAL A 66 22.28 -9.40 -6.63
C VAL A 66 22.08 -8.50 -7.85
N VAL A 67 21.73 -9.10 -8.99
CA VAL A 67 21.43 -8.36 -10.24
C VAL A 67 20.22 -7.44 -10.02
N GLY A 68 19.15 -7.91 -9.38
CA GLY A 68 17.95 -7.13 -9.07
C GLY A 68 18.26 -5.90 -8.20
N ILE A 69 19.04 -6.08 -7.14
CA ILE A 69 19.48 -4.98 -6.26
C ILE A 69 20.33 -3.97 -7.05
N PHE A 70 21.25 -4.45 -7.88
CA PHE A 70 22.10 -3.59 -8.71
C PHE A 70 21.29 -2.78 -9.73
N LEU A 71 20.34 -3.42 -10.43
CA LEU A 71 19.43 -2.74 -11.39
C LEU A 71 18.57 -1.70 -10.66
N THR A 72 18.04 -2.03 -9.49
CA THR A 72 17.26 -1.09 -8.67
C THR A 72 18.13 0.10 -8.24
N ALA A 73 19.36 -0.13 -7.81
CA ALA A 73 20.29 0.94 -7.45
C ALA A 73 20.60 1.86 -8.65
N LEU A 74 20.80 1.30 -9.84
CA LEU A 74 20.96 2.09 -11.07
C LEU A 74 19.70 2.89 -11.40
N PHE A 75 18.54 2.28 -11.32
CA PHE A 75 17.25 2.94 -11.54
C PHE A 75 17.07 4.14 -10.60
N ILE A 76 17.35 3.97 -9.30
CA ILE A 76 17.25 5.03 -8.30
C ILE A 76 18.26 6.14 -8.61
N LYS A 77 19.52 5.80 -8.87
CA LYS A 77 20.61 6.76 -9.07
C LYS A 77 20.43 7.60 -10.32
N TYR A 78 20.04 6.99 -11.45
CA TYR A 78 20.01 7.68 -12.75
C TYR A 78 18.64 8.25 -13.11
N ILE A 79 17.55 7.56 -12.75
CA ILE A 79 16.19 7.91 -13.16
C ILE A 79 15.48 8.69 -12.06
N VAL A 80 15.46 8.19 -10.84
CA VAL A 80 14.68 8.78 -9.75
C VAL A 80 15.40 9.98 -9.15
N ARG A 81 16.71 9.89 -8.97
CA ARG A 81 17.57 10.92 -8.38
C ARG A 81 17.03 11.47 -7.04
N ASP A 82 16.36 10.65 -6.29
CA ASP A 82 15.81 10.95 -4.97
C ASP A 82 16.05 9.77 -4.04
N ASP A 83 16.15 10.04 -2.75
CA ASP A 83 16.27 8.99 -1.75
C ASP A 83 14.90 8.28 -1.61
N ILE A 84 14.85 7.00 -2.00
CA ILE A 84 13.70 6.12 -1.80
C ILE A 84 13.88 5.37 -0.47
N GLY A 85 14.29 6.06 0.59
CA GLY A 85 14.45 5.46 1.91
C GLY A 85 13.19 4.73 2.43
N HIS A 86 13.20 4.30 3.66
CA HIS A 86 12.07 3.57 4.28
C HIS A 86 10.74 4.29 4.05
N GLY A 87 9.82 3.67 3.28
CA GLY A 87 8.59 4.30 2.79
C GLY A 87 7.72 4.88 3.91
N VAL A 88 7.55 4.12 5.00
CA VAL A 88 6.75 4.56 6.16
C VAL A 88 7.41 5.75 6.88
N THR A 89 8.71 5.70 7.13
CA THR A 89 9.47 6.82 7.75
C THR A 89 9.38 8.09 6.91
N LYS A 90 9.42 7.95 5.58
CA LYS A 90 9.27 9.09 4.65
C LYS A 90 7.87 9.71 4.72
N ILE A 91 6.85 8.91 4.92
CA ILE A 91 5.48 9.38 5.12
C ILE A 91 5.36 10.11 6.46
N LEU A 92 5.83 9.53 7.54
CA LEU A 92 5.83 10.17 8.86
C LEU A 92 6.59 11.49 8.86
N TYR A 93 7.76 11.53 8.20
CA TYR A 93 8.51 12.77 8.01
C TYR A 93 7.74 13.80 7.17
N ALA A 94 7.03 13.37 6.11
CA ALA A 94 6.21 14.25 5.32
C ALA A 94 5.00 14.80 6.09
N LEU A 95 4.39 13.98 6.95
CA LEU A 95 3.29 14.39 7.82
C LEU A 95 3.77 15.41 8.88
N SER A 96 4.89 15.12 9.56
CA SER A 96 5.37 15.96 10.68
C SER A 96 6.08 17.24 10.22
N ARG A 97 6.90 17.18 9.18
CA ARG A 97 7.78 18.28 8.78
C ARG A 97 7.40 18.98 7.48
N LYS A 98 6.81 18.26 6.51
CA LYS A 98 6.51 18.77 5.16
C LYS A 98 5.04 19.07 4.92
N GLN A 99 4.23 19.22 5.95
CA GLN A 99 2.81 19.52 5.84
C GLN A 99 2.05 18.55 4.88
N GLY A 100 2.41 17.27 4.88
CA GLY A 100 1.78 16.26 4.01
C GLY A 100 2.22 16.34 2.54
N ARG A 101 3.29 17.02 2.20
CA ARG A 101 3.77 17.15 0.82
C ARG A 101 4.71 16.02 0.44
N ILE A 102 4.16 14.98 -0.20
CA ILE A 102 4.94 13.90 -0.83
C ILE A 102 5.18 14.26 -2.30
N ARG A 103 6.36 13.92 -2.84
CA ARG A 103 6.71 14.17 -4.25
C ARG A 103 5.89 13.26 -5.17
N LYS A 104 5.41 13.79 -6.30
CA LYS A 104 4.53 13.07 -7.24
C LYS A 104 5.16 11.82 -7.85
N HIS A 105 6.47 11.82 -8.09
CA HIS A 105 7.14 10.65 -8.67
C HIS A 105 7.01 9.39 -7.78
N ASN A 106 6.85 9.54 -6.46
CA ASN A 106 6.65 8.40 -5.56
C ASN A 106 5.35 7.61 -5.83
N CYS A 107 4.43 8.15 -6.65
CA CYS A 107 3.24 7.41 -7.09
C CYS A 107 3.58 6.19 -7.98
N TYR A 108 4.74 6.18 -8.63
CA TYR A 108 5.14 5.09 -9.53
C TYR A 108 6.57 4.59 -9.30
N THR A 109 7.51 5.44 -8.89
CA THR A 109 8.92 5.05 -8.73
C THR A 109 9.13 3.99 -7.66
N SER A 110 8.37 4.07 -6.56
CA SER A 110 8.45 3.10 -5.48
C SER A 110 7.94 1.72 -5.92
N VAL A 111 6.85 1.67 -6.69
CA VAL A 111 6.30 0.43 -7.26
C VAL A 111 7.31 -0.22 -8.20
N VAL A 112 7.88 0.54 -9.14
CA VAL A 112 8.83 0.01 -10.14
C VAL A 112 10.11 -0.50 -9.48
N ALA A 113 10.71 0.29 -8.57
CA ALA A 113 11.92 -0.10 -7.86
C ALA A 113 11.74 -1.40 -7.06
N SER A 114 10.61 -1.52 -6.35
CA SER A 114 10.31 -2.70 -5.55
C SER A 114 9.93 -3.91 -6.40
N ALA A 115 9.23 -3.70 -7.52
CA ALA A 115 8.90 -4.77 -8.45
C ALA A 115 10.17 -5.40 -9.04
N ILE A 116 11.18 -4.59 -9.39
CA ILE A 116 12.47 -5.10 -9.86
C ILE A 116 13.15 -5.91 -8.74
N THR A 117 13.26 -5.36 -7.53
CA THR A 117 13.97 -6.05 -6.44
C THR A 117 13.31 -7.37 -6.09
N ILE A 118 11.97 -7.38 -5.91
CA ILE A 118 11.20 -8.57 -5.49
C ILE A 118 11.14 -9.58 -6.63
N GLY A 119 10.86 -9.14 -7.86
CA GLY A 119 10.75 -10.01 -9.03
C GLY A 119 12.06 -10.74 -9.39
N PHE A 120 13.22 -10.16 -9.03
CA PHE A 120 14.53 -10.85 -9.10
C PHE A 120 14.81 -11.72 -7.87
N GLY A 121 13.84 -11.96 -6.99
CA GLY A 121 13.98 -12.82 -5.81
C GLY A 121 14.58 -12.13 -4.60
N GLY A 122 14.62 -10.80 -4.56
CA GLY A 122 15.06 -10.06 -3.38
C GLY A 122 14.05 -10.21 -2.23
N SER A 123 14.52 -10.60 -1.06
CA SER A 123 13.69 -10.77 0.14
C SER A 123 13.34 -9.43 0.78
N VAL A 124 12.43 -8.70 0.16
CA VAL A 124 11.94 -7.38 0.59
C VAL A 124 10.42 -7.39 0.65
N GLY A 125 9.86 -6.79 1.69
CA GLY A 125 8.40 -6.64 1.80
C GLY A 125 7.82 -5.64 0.80
N ALA A 126 6.66 -5.96 0.25
CA ALA A 126 5.92 -5.10 -0.67
C ALA A 126 5.14 -4.00 0.06
N GLU A 127 5.02 -4.08 1.40
CA GLU A 127 4.19 -3.20 2.23
C GLU A 127 4.67 -1.74 2.19
N SER A 128 5.95 -1.53 2.48
CA SER A 128 6.54 -0.20 2.57
C SER A 128 6.46 0.59 1.26
N PRO A 129 6.80 0.02 0.09
CA PRO A 129 6.64 0.69 -1.19
C PRO A 129 5.19 1.03 -1.54
N ILE A 130 4.26 0.10 -1.27
CA ILE A 130 2.87 0.32 -1.64
C ILE A 130 2.21 1.38 -0.75
N VAL A 131 2.55 1.41 0.55
CA VAL A 131 2.09 2.43 1.48
C VAL A 131 2.58 3.82 1.06
N LEU A 132 3.85 3.94 0.66
CA LEU A 132 4.39 5.19 0.15
C LEU A 132 3.68 5.63 -1.14
N THR A 133 3.43 4.70 -2.06
CA THR A 133 2.72 4.98 -3.31
C THR A 133 1.29 5.43 -3.06
N GLY A 134 0.52 4.71 -2.25
CA GLY A 134 -0.85 5.10 -1.88
C GLY A 134 -0.90 6.46 -1.19
N SER A 135 0.00 6.70 -0.25
CA SER A 135 0.14 8.00 0.41
C SER A 135 0.51 9.13 -0.55
N ALA A 136 1.35 8.86 -1.56
CA ALA A 136 1.70 9.83 -2.59
C ALA A 136 0.52 10.14 -3.52
N ILE A 137 -0.33 9.15 -3.82
CA ILE A 137 -1.59 9.33 -4.57
C ILE A 137 -2.52 10.24 -3.76
N GLY A 138 -2.77 9.93 -2.49
CA GLY A 138 -3.58 10.76 -1.59
C GLY A 138 -3.06 12.19 -1.47
N SER A 139 -1.74 12.37 -1.28
CA SER A 139 -1.09 13.69 -1.24
C SER A 139 -1.22 14.43 -2.56
N SER A 140 -1.09 13.75 -3.70
CA SER A 140 -1.18 14.37 -5.03
C SER A 140 -2.59 14.83 -5.34
N LEU A 141 -3.59 14.03 -5.00
CA LEU A 141 -5.00 14.38 -5.15
C LEU A 141 -5.37 15.56 -4.24
N GLY A 142 -4.99 15.50 -2.97
CA GLY A 142 -5.27 16.57 -2.01
C GLY A 142 -4.64 17.91 -2.42
N LYS A 143 -3.43 17.89 -2.99
CA LYS A 143 -2.78 19.10 -3.55
C LYS A 143 -3.49 19.62 -4.79
N ALA A 144 -3.98 18.73 -5.68
CA ALA A 144 -4.70 19.13 -6.87
C ALA A 144 -5.98 19.91 -6.52
N PHE A 145 -6.65 19.52 -5.45
CA PHE A 145 -7.84 20.20 -4.92
C PHE A 145 -7.52 21.32 -3.91
N ARG A 146 -6.23 21.59 -3.62
CA ARG A 146 -5.78 22.62 -2.65
C ARG A 146 -6.49 22.49 -1.30
N LEU A 147 -6.51 21.29 -0.74
CA LEU A 147 -7.17 21.03 0.53
C LEU A 147 -6.35 21.59 1.69
N ASP A 148 -7.03 21.84 2.81
CA ASP A 148 -6.40 22.21 4.06
C ASP A 148 -5.51 21.08 4.61
N HIS A 149 -4.62 21.40 5.51
CA HIS A 149 -3.61 20.50 6.05
C HIS A 149 -4.23 19.24 6.68
N LYS A 150 -5.29 19.41 7.50
CA LYS A 150 -5.96 18.29 8.17
C LYS A 150 -6.57 17.31 7.17
N THR A 151 -7.29 17.81 6.18
CA THR A 151 -7.90 16.98 5.12
C THR A 151 -6.84 16.33 4.23
N LEU A 152 -5.72 17.03 3.96
CA LEU A 152 -4.61 16.46 3.22
C LEU A 152 -3.98 15.28 3.97
N MET A 153 -3.75 15.40 5.28
CA MET A 153 -3.23 14.31 6.12
C MET A 153 -4.17 13.12 6.12
N LEU A 154 -5.49 13.37 6.21
CA LEU A 154 -6.51 12.32 6.14
C LEU A 154 -6.47 11.58 4.80
N LEU A 155 -6.35 12.29 3.67
CA LEU A 155 -6.25 11.65 2.35
C LEU A 155 -4.96 10.86 2.15
N ILE A 156 -3.85 11.29 2.75
CA ILE A 156 -2.61 10.50 2.80
C ILE A 156 -2.85 9.20 3.53
N GLY A 157 -3.55 9.25 4.67
CA GLY A 157 -3.98 8.06 5.40
C GLY A 157 -4.91 7.16 4.59
N CYS A 158 -5.89 7.73 3.88
CA CYS A 158 -6.76 6.98 2.98
C CYS A 158 -5.95 6.26 1.88
N GLY A 159 -4.90 6.90 1.36
CA GLY A 159 -4.01 6.27 0.38
C GLY A 159 -3.19 5.13 0.97
N ALA A 160 -2.64 5.31 2.16
CA ALA A 160 -1.92 4.27 2.87
C ALA A 160 -2.82 3.07 3.21
N SER A 161 -3.97 3.34 3.82
CA SER A 161 -4.93 2.29 4.23
C SER A 161 -5.48 1.52 3.03
N GLY A 162 -5.85 2.23 1.95
CA GLY A 162 -6.33 1.62 0.71
C GLY A 162 -5.25 0.78 0.02
N ALA A 163 -3.99 1.22 0.05
CA ALA A 163 -2.88 0.46 -0.52
C ALA A 163 -2.62 -0.85 0.23
N VAL A 164 -2.60 -0.82 1.56
CA VAL A 164 -2.46 -2.02 2.41
C VAL A 164 -3.67 -2.93 2.22
N ALA A 165 -4.89 -2.38 2.28
CA ALA A 165 -6.12 -3.14 2.08
C ALA A 165 -6.17 -3.82 0.70
N GLY A 166 -5.70 -3.13 -0.35
CA GLY A 166 -5.65 -3.66 -1.71
C GLY A 166 -4.63 -4.78 -1.89
N ILE A 167 -3.41 -4.63 -1.35
CA ILE A 167 -2.36 -5.63 -1.55
C ILE A 167 -2.65 -6.91 -0.77
N PHE A 168 -3.16 -6.80 0.47
CA PHE A 168 -3.48 -7.94 1.33
C PHE A 168 -4.91 -8.45 1.18
N LYS A 169 -5.76 -7.76 0.40
CA LYS A 169 -7.20 -8.04 0.29
C LYS A 169 -7.92 -8.04 1.66
N ALA A 170 -7.44 -7.22 2.60
CA ALA A 170 -7.87 -7.16 3.99
C ALA A 170 -8.19 -5.71 4.42
N PRO A 171 -9.46 -5.25 4.26
CA PRO A 171 -9.83 -3.86 4.51
C PRO A 171 -9.64 -3.43 5.96
N ILE A 172 -9.94 -4.31 6.92
CA ILE A 172 -9.78 -4.03 8.36
C ILE A 172 -8.30 -3.89 8.73
N ALA A 173 -7.43 -4.76 8.19
CA ALA A 173 -6.00 -4.70 8.44
C ALA A 173 -5.40 -3.39 7.90
N GLY A 174 -5.82 -2.93 6.71
CA GLY A 174 -5.40 -1.64 6.15
C GLY A 174 -5.82 -0.45 7.01
N LEU A 175 -7.03 -0.49 7.56
CA LEU A 175 -7.52 0.53 8.49
C LEU A 175 -6.67 0.57 9.77
N VAL A 176 -6.51 -0.56 10.45
CA VAL A 176 -5.77 -0.67 11.73
C VAL A 176 -4.30 -0.26 11.52
N PHE A 177 -3.66 -0.75 10.47
CA PHE A 177 -2.29 -0.37 10.12
C PHE A 177 -2.13 1.15 10.03
N THR A 178 -3.06 1.82 9.37
CA THR A 178 -2.95 3.28 9.16
C THR A 178 -3.18 4.06 10.44
N LEU A 179 -4.11 3.64 11.28
CA LEU A 179 -4.36 4.27 12.58
C LEU A 179 -3.16 4.14 13.51
N GLU A 180 -2.53 2.97 13.53
CA GLU A 180 -1.40 2.69 14.41
C GLU A 180 -0.11 3.33 13.88
N VAL A 181 0.23 3.09 12.61
CA VAL A 181 1.51 3.52 12.04
C VAL A 181 1.56 5.01 11.72
N LEU A 182 0.47 5.59 11.21
CA LEU A 182 0.42 7.02 10.86
C LEU A 182 -0.11 7.89 11.98
N MET A 183 -0.50 7.29 13.11
CA MET A 183 -1.00 8.01 14.31
C MET A 183 -2.11 9.02 13.98
N ILE A 184 -3.02 8.62 13.09
CA ILE A 184 -4.15 9.46 12.70
C ILE A 184 -5.21 9.40 13.81
N ASP A 185 -5.70 10.55 14.25
CA ASP A 185 -6.71 10.65 15.28
C ASP A 185 -7.96 9.84 14.95
N LEU A 186 -8.35 8.96 15.87
CA LEU A 186 -9.56 8.14 15.82
C LEU A 186 -10.80 9.01 16.06
N THR A 187 -11.27 9.67 15.02
CA THR A 187 -12.55 10.39 15.04
C THR A 187 -13.52 9.77 14.04
N MET A 188 -14.83 9.89 14.26
CA MET A 188 -15.83 9.45 13.27
C MET A 188 -15.65 10.15 11.91
N ALA A 189 -15.09 11.34 11.91
CA ALA A 189 -14.81 12.10 10.71
C ALA A 189 -13.63 11.53 9.91
N SER A 190 -12.66 10.88 10.56
CA SER A 190 -11.51 10.24 9.91
C SER A 190 -11.77 8.79 9.55
N LEU A 191 -12.54 8.08 10.38
CA LEU A 191 -12.76 6.64 10.25
C LEU A 191 -13.56 6.28 8.99
N LEU A 192 -14.62 7.03 8.68
CA LEU A 192 -15.44 6.79 7.49
C LEU A 192 -14.65 6.92 6.16
N PRO A 193 -13.89 7.99 5.91
CA PRO A 193 -13.05 8.10 4.70
C PRO A 193 -11.98 7.00 4.59
N LEU A 194 -11.34 6.63 5.70
CA LEU A 194 -10.35 5.54 5.73
C LEU A 194 -11.00 4.21 5.35
N LEU A 195 -12.14 3.89 5.95
CA LEU A 195 -12.88 2.66 5.68
C LEU A 195 -13.39 2.61 4.23
N THR A 196 -13.92 3.71 3.70
CA THR A 196 -14.34 3.77 2.29
C THR A 196 -13.18 3.52 1.34
N SER A 197 -12.01 4.09 1.61
CA SER A 197 -10.79 3.83 0.81
C SER A 197 -10.37 2.36 0.88
N CYS A 198 -10.36 1.76 2.07
CA CYS A 198 -10.02 0.34 2.25
C CYS A 198 -10.97 -0.58 1.49
N ILE A 199 -12.28 -0.39 1.65
CA ILE A 199 -13.30 -1.23 0.99
C ILE A 199 -13.21 -1.09 -0.52
N THR A 200 -13.15 0.14 -1.04
CA THR A 200 -13.04 0.37 -2.49
C THR A 200 -11.77 -0.23 -3.07
N ALA A 201 -10.64 -0.08 -2.37
CA ALA A 201 -9.38 -0.66 -2.81
C ALA A 201 -9.44 -2.19 -2.83
N THR A 202 -9.97 -2.80 -1.80
CA THR A 202 -10.11 -4.26 -1.73
C THR A 202 -11.05 -4.79 -2.79
N CYS A 203 -12.25 -4.21 -2.93
CA CYS A 203 -13.23 -4.61 -3.95
C CYS A 203 -12.65 -4.50 -5.37
N LEU A 204 -11.99 -3.38 -5.68
CA LEU A 204 -11.39 -3.18 -6.99
C LEU A 204 -10.24 -4.16 -7.24
N THR A 205 -9.41 -4.45 -6.25
CA THR A 205 -8.32 -5.43 -6.39
C THR A 205 -8.86 -6.83 -6.62
N TYR A 206 -9.95 -7.23 -5.96
CA TYR A 206 -10.64 -8.50 -6.26
C TYR A 206 -11.14 -8.55 -7.70
N PHE A 207 -11.75 -7.47 -8.16
CA PHE A 207 -12.25 -7.38 -9.53
C PHE A 207 -11.13 -7.44 -10.58
N LEU A 208 -10.01 -6.73 -10.35
CA LEU A 208 -8.89 -6.68 -11.29
C LEU A 208 -8.09 -7.99 -11.32
N SER A 209 -7.95 -8.66 -10.17
CA SER A 209 -7.16 -9.90 -10.10
C SER A 209 -7.89 -11.10 -10.69
N GLY A 210 -9.22 -11.06 -10.88
CA GLY A 210 -10.02 -12.16 -11.44
C GLY A 210 -9.98 -13.46 -10.63
N ASP A 211 -9.15 -13.52 -9.63
CA ASP A 211 -8.81 -14.71 -8.88
C ASP A 211 -8.94 -14.44 -7.38
N MET A 212 -9.62 -15.34 -6.69
CA MET A 212 -9.67 -15.33 -5.23
C MET A 212 -8.36 -15.83 -4.60
N GLN A 213 -7.23 -15.78 -5.32
CA GLN A 213 -5.95 -16.22 -4.76
C GLN A 213 -5.60 -15.33 -3.57
N GLU A 214 -5.73 -15.93 -2.42
CA GLU A 214 -5.22 -15.38 -1.18
C GLU A 214 -3.69 -15.29 -1.27
N LEU A 215 -3.10 -14.25 -0.67
CA LEU A 215 -1.63 -14.13 -0.58
C LEU A 215 -1.01 -15.35 0.12
N PHE A 216 -1.77 -15.96 1.00
CA PHE A 216 -1.41 -17.17 1.72
C PHE A 216 -2.51 -18.21 1.50
N PRO A 217 -2.42 -19.05 0.44
CA PRO A 217 -3.40 -20.09 0.21
C PRO A 217 -3.28 -21.14 1.32
N PHE A 218 -4.26 -21.16 2.20
CA PHE A 218 -4.40 -22.21 3.20
C PHE A 218 -5.77 -22.85 3.07
N LYS A 219 -5.82 -24.18 3.22
CA LYS A 219 -7.07 -24.92 3.26
C LYS A 219 -7.49 -25.05 4.73
N LEU A 220 -8.57 -24.40 5.08
CA LEU A 220 -9.22 -24.68 6.35
C LEU A 220 -9.86 -26.08 6.25
N ASN A 221 -9.34 -27.03 6.99
CA ASN A 221 -9.94 -28.37 7.08
C ASN A 221 -11.24 -28.35 7.91
N THR A 222 -11.38 -27.36 8.79
CA THR A 222 -12.56 -27.15 9.63
C THR A 222 -12.94 -25.67 9.61
N PRO A 223 -14.24 -25.31 9.58
CA PRO A 223 -14.67 -23.93 9.70
C PRO A 223 -14.29 -23.37 11.08
N PHE A 224 -13.97 -22.08 11.13
CA PHE A 224 -13.67 -21.38 12.39
C PHE A 224 -14.86 -21.46 13.34
N THR A 225 -14.62 -21.92 14.57
CA THR A 225 -15.63 -22.05 15.63
C THR A 225 -15.32 -21.12 16.80
N VAL A 226 -16.35 -20.85 17.62
CA VAL A 226 -16.16 -20.03 18.84
C VAL A 226 -15.15 -20.67 19.81
N GLN A 227 -14.97 -21.99 19.73
CA GLN A 227 -13.97 -22.71 20.54
C GLN A 227 -12.53 -22.39 20.16
N ASP A 228 -12.28 -21.83 18.97
CA ASP A 228 -10.94 -21.45 18.49
C ASP A 228 -10.53 -20.06 18.98
N VAL A 229 -11.47 -19.25 19.48
CA VAL A 229 -11.22 -17.88 19.94
C VAL A 229 -10.14 -17.79 21.03
N PRO A 230 -10.12 -18.63 22.08
CA PRO A 230 -9.05 -18.60 23.09
C PRO A 230 -7.67 -18.85 22.50
N THR A 231 -7.56 -19.75 21.50
CA THR A 231 -6.31 -20.08 20.82
C THR A 231 -5.80 -18.89 19.98
N VAL A 232 -6.70 -18.17 19.31
CA VAL A 232 -6.36 -16.96 18.54
C VAL A 232 -5.90 -15.84 19.46
N ILE A 233 -6.56 -15.66 20.61
CA ILE A 233 -6.15 -14.68 21.62
C ILE A 233 -4.74 -15.00 22.15
N LEU A 234 -4.50 -16.26 22.49
CA LEU A 234 -3.19 -16.72 22.99
C LEU A 234 -2.09 -16.53 21.94
N LEU A 235 -2.38 -16.82 20.67
CA LEU A 235 -1.48 -16.56 19.55
C LEU A 235 -1.18 -15.05 19.42
N GLY A 236 -2.19 -14.19 19.54
CA GLY A 236 -2.03 -12.72 19.49
C GLY A 236 -1.11 -12.21 20.61
N ILE A 237 -1.30 -12.70 21.84
CA ILE A 237 -0.44 -12.35 22.99
C ILE A 237 1.00 -12.80 22.71
N PHE A 238 1.20 -14.02 22.24
CA PHE A 238 2.52 -14.56 21.93
C PHE A 238 3.23 -13.75 20.81
N CYS A 239 2.53 -13.42 19.73
CA CYS A 239 3.05 -12.57 18.66
C CYS A 239 3.40 -11.17 19.19
N GLY A 240 2.57 -10.60 20.08
CA GLY A 240 2.84 -9.31 20.72
C GLY A 240 4.10 -9.31 21.58
N LEU A 241 4.33 -10.36 22.36
CA LEU A 241 5.55 -10.53 23.17
C LEU A 241 6.80 -10.66 22.30
N ILE A 242 6.73 -11.44 21.20
CA ILE A 242 7.83 -11.55 20.24
C ILE A 242 8.12 -10.21 19.59
N SER A 243 7.09 -9.49 19.15
CA SER A 243 7.24 -8.16 18.55
C SER A 243 7.94 -7.19 19.51
N LEU A 244 7.57 -7.22 20.79
CA LEU A 244 8.21 -6.40 21.83
C LEU A 244 9.70 -6.75 22.00
N TYR A 245 10.06 -8.03 21.85
CA TYR A 245 11.46 -8.49 21.93
C TYR A 245 12.31 -7.98 20.76
N PHE A 246 11.71 -7.81 19.55
CA PHE A 246 12.42 -7.33 18.36
C PHE A 246 12.49 -5.81 18.23
N THR A 247 11.76 -5.06 19.05
CA THR A 247 11.74 -3.59 19.04
C THR A 247 12.70 -3.02 20.06
#